data_964a8e8685147b2e22858e4addf23687
#
_entry.id   964a8e8685147b2e22858e4addf23687
#
_cell.length_a   1.000
_cell.length_b   1.000
_cell.length_c   1.000
_cell.angle_alpha   90.00
_cell.angle_beta   90.00
_cell.angle_gamma   90.00
#
_symmetry.space_group_name_H-M   'P 1'
#
loop_
_entity.id
_entity.type
_entity.pdbx_description
1 polymer ?
#
loop_
_entity_poly.entity_id
_entity_poly.type
_entity_poly.pdbx_seq_one_letter_code
_entity_poly.pdbx_strand_id
1 'polypeptide(L)'
;MMRRFKLIVLAGTAMLGVFTAPRVTAELAGASDPALAALVARGEYLAKASDCAGCHTAVGGQAYGGGLGLTSPFGTIMSSNITPDRRYGIGAYSYEDFARSVREGVSPGNKRLYPAMPYASFSKMSDDDMRALYAYFMHGVKPAPEPAPPTKLAFPFNQRWVLYFWQLAFAPTEPYQPKAGRDAQWNRGAFLVQGPGHCGACHTPRGPGFQERGYDESSPMYLTGGVNDNWFAPNLTGDPGSGLGRIGEKDLAAFLKTGHGAGLVAFGSMVEQVEDSTQYLTDEDALAMAHYLKSLPAQKPSGSYEPHAQPDLPSRNGNRVDAPQSVGARVYISFCARCHGVQGAGVPNVFPRLAGNPSVITEDTTSLIRLMVEGGNSPATISGPPRQAMPGFAQTLTNAQMANVLSWIRASWGNDARPVTANDIQSLREKIHK
;
A
#
# COMPACT_ATOMS: atom_id res chain seq x y z
N MET A 1 -5.54 90.43 18.79
CA MET A 1 -5.45 90.10 20.24
C MET A 1 -4.56 88.90 20.36
N MET A 2 -3.33 89.12 20.79
CA MET A 2 -2.26 88.11 20.99
C MET A 2 -2.39 87.51 22.38
N ARG A 3 -2.42 86.18 22.45
CA ARG A 3 -2.13 85.48 23.73
C ARG A 3 -0.95 84.55 23.52
N ARG A 4 0.14 84.95 24.24
CA ARG A 4 1.40 84.16 24.36
C ARG A 4 1.17 82.97 25.27
N PHE A 5 1.56 81.80 24.85
CA PHE A 5 1.73 80.68 25.77
C PHE A 5 3.19 80.34 25.92
N LYS A 6 3.56 80.32 27.23
CA LYS A 6 4.92 80.04 27.71
C LYS A 6 5.24 78.53 27.59
N LEU A 7 6.42 78.31 27.05
CA LEU A 7 7.03 77.00 27.05
C LEU A 7 7.68 76.74 28.41
N ILE A 8 7.26 75.62 29.09
CA ILE A 8 7.95 75.13 30.28
C ILE A 8 8.77 73.91 29.80
N VAL A 9 10.09 74.02 29.87
CA VAL A 9 11.04 72.96 29.63
C VAL A 9 11.25 72.25 30.99
N LEU A 10 10.78 70.95 31.05
CA LEU A 10 11.15 70.09 32.15
C LEU A 10 12.28 69.15 31.64
N ALA A 11 13.47 69.34 32.25
CA ALA A 11 14.59 68.42 32.06
C ALA A 11 14.37 67.20 32.90
N GLY A 12 14.07 66.06 32.17
CA GLY A 12 14.00 64.77 32.78
C GLY A 12 15.30 63.99 32.53
N THR A 13 16.03 63.73 33.59
CA THR A 13 17.21 62.83 33.57
C THR A 13 16.81 61.40 33.32
N ALA A 14 17.17 60.92 32.17
CA ALA A 14 16.99 59.47 31.81
C ALA A 14 18.15 58.69 32.44
N MET A 15 17.85 57.86 33.44
CA MET A 15 18.76 56.82 33.91
C MET A 15 18.64 55.65 32.87
N LEU A 16 19.73 55.38 32.13
CA LEU A 16 19.90 54.15 31.36
C LEU A 16 20.13 52.99 32.35
N GLY A 17 19.08 52.26 32.65
CA GLY A 17 19.19 50.94 33.24
C GLY A 17 19.61 49.93 32.18
N VAL A 18 20.84 49.44 32.24
CA VAL A 18 21.33 48.33 31.44
C VAL A 18 20.65 47.05 31.94
N PHE A 19 19.56 46.66 31.32
CA PHE A 19 19.00 45.32 31.50
C PHE A 19 19.89 44.32 30.76
N THR A 20 20.81 43.67 31.47
CA THR A 20 21.46 42.46 31.00
C THR A 20 20.44 41.33 31.04
N ALA A 21 19.80 41.04 29.89
CA ALA A 21 19.04 39.79 29.72
C ALA A 21 19.99 38.62 29.94
N PRO A 22 19.65 37.62 30.76
CA PRO A 22 20.44 36.40 30.86
C PRO A 22 20.44 35.74 29.50
N ARG A 23 21.61 35.64 28.86
CA ARG A 23 21.83 34.70 27.77
C ARG A 23 21.67 33.33 28.37
N VAL A 24 20.49 32.71 28.13
CA VAL A 24 20.31 31.30 28.28
C VAL A 24 21.12 30.65 27.15
N THR A 25 22.37 30.37 27.42
CA THR A 25 23.16 29.41 26.69
C THR A 25 22.45 28.09 26.92
N ALA A 26 21.62 27.63 25.96
CA ALA A 26 21.14 26.29 25.92
C ALA A 26 22.37 25.40 25.72
N GLU A 27 22.91 24.93 26.82
CA GLU A 27 23.89 23.88 26.89
C GLU A 27 23.21 22.63 26.33
N LEU A 28 23.64 22.18 25.15
CA LEU A 28 23.26 20.91 24.54
C LEU A 28 23.82 19.76 25.42
N ALA A 29 23.19 19.59 26.57
CA ALA A 29 23.34 18.38 27.35
C ALA A 29 22.50 17.28 26.65
N GLY A 30 23.17 16.20 26.22
CA GLY A 30 22.55 15.03 25.60
C GLY A 30 21.74 14.18 26.59
N ALA A 31 20.66 14.75 27.11
CA ALA A 31 19.56 14.02 27.69
C ALA A 31 18.41 14.11 26.68
N SER A 32 18.06 12.99 26.07
CA SER A 32 16.95 12.91 25.12
C SER A 32 15.69 13.43 25.82
N ASP A 33 15.13 14.54 25.32
CA ASP A 33 13.84 15.03 25.76
C ASP A 33 12.82 13.87 25.62
N PRO A 34 12.22 13.36 26.72
CA PRO A 34 11.29 12.25 26.67
C PRO A 34 10.09 12.52 25.75
N ALA A 35 9.68 13.80 25.63
CA ALA A 35 8.61 14.20 24.73
C ALA A 35 9.04 14.07 23.26
N LEU A 36 10.26 14.50 22.92
CA LEU A 36 10.81 14.30 21.58
C LEU A 36 10.99 12.80 21.27
N ALA A 37 11.49 12.01 22.22
CA ALA A 37 11.65 10.58 22.03
C ALA A 37 10.31 9.86 21.76
N ALA A 38 9.25 10.22 22.49
CA ALA A 38 7.92 9.69 22.27
C ALA A 38 7.36 10.11 20.90
N LEU A 39 7.60 11.36 20.50
CA LEU A 39 7.17 11.86 19.19
C LEU A 39 7.89 11.15 18.03
N VAL A 40 9.19 10.93 18.17
CA VAL A 40 10.01 10.17 17.20
C VAL A 40 9.52 8.72 17.09
N ALA A 41 9.25 8.06 18.21
CA ALA A 41 8.74 6.68 18.22
C ALA A 41 7.36 6.56 17.54
N ARG A 42 6.45 7.52 17.80
CA ARG A 42 5.17 7.60 17.09
C ARG A 42 5.37 7.83 15.58
N GLY A 43 6.30 8.71 15.20
CA GLY A 43 6.64 8.99 13.81
C GLY A 43 7.23 7.78 13.10
N GLU A 44 8.09 7.00 13.76
CA GLU A 44 8.61 5.73 13.24
C GLU A 44 7.48 4.75 12.95
N TYR A 45 6.56 4.58 13.90
CA TYR A 45 5.40 3.72 13.71
C TYR A 45 4.55 4.15 12.50
N LEU A 46 4.26 5.44 12.37
CA LEU A 46 3.50 5.98 11.25
C LEU A 46 4.25 5.85 9.92
N ALA A 47 5.57 6.05 9.90
CA ALA A 47 6.38 5.87 8.70
C ALA A 47 6.37 4.40 8.21
N LYS A 48 6.39 3.43 9.15
CA LYS A 48 6.21 2.01 8.85
C LYS A 48 4.80 1.72 8.36
N ALA A 49 3.77 2.19 9.05
CA ALA A 49 2.38 2.01 8.65
C ALA A 49 2.05 2.65 7.29
N SER A 50 2.83 3.64 6.87
CA SER A 50 2.72 4.36 5.59
C SER A 50 3.63 3.83 4.50
N ASP A 51 4.35 2.76 4.74
CA ASP A 51 5.29 2.16 3.79
C ASP A 51 6.28 3.15 3.17
N CYS A 52 6.74 4.13 3.95
CA CYS A 52 7.65 5.15 3.42
C CYS A 52 8.97 4.53 2.92
N ALA A 53 9.48 3.51 3.63
CA ALA A 53 10.72 2.83 3.27
C ALA A 53 10.61 2.03 1.98
N GLY A 54 9.50 1.31 1.76
CA GLY A 54 9.28 0.49 0.58
C GLY A 54 9.40 1.28 -0.73
N CYS A 55 8.89 2.53 -0.76
CA CYS A 55 9.06 3.39 -1.90
C CYS A 55 10.37 4.19 -1.89
N HIS A 56 10.83 4.66 -0.73
CA HIS A 56 11.97 5.59 -0.63
C HIS A 56 13.31 4.93 -0.33
N THR A 57 13.44 3.62 -0.59
CA THR A 57 14.70 2.88 -0.45
C THR A 57 15.00 2.11 -1.74
N ALA A 58 16.09 2.42 -2.41
CA ALA A 58 16.54 1.64 -3.56
C ALA A 58 16.99 0.24 -3.12
N VAL A 59 16.89 -0.76 -4.00
CA VAL A 59 17.40 -2.12 -3.73
C VAL A 59 18.88 -2.06 -3.33
N GLY A 60 19.19 -2.51 -2.13
CA GLY A 60 20.56 -2.44 -1.56
C GLY A 60 21.01 -1.03 -1.18
N GLY A 61 20.14 -0.01 -1.27
CA GLY A 61 20.42 1.37 -0.90
C GLY A 61 20.24 1.64 0.60
N GLN A 62 20.61 2.85 1.01
CA GLN A 62 20.34 3.31 2.38
C GLN A 62 18.85 3.58 2.56
N ALA A 63 18.30 3.16 3.69
CA ALA A 63 16.89 3.40 4.04
C ALA A 63 16.54 4.89 3.90
N TYR A 64 15.43 5.15 3.22
CA TYR A 64 14.91 6.48 2.89
C TYR A 64 15.79 7.34 1.96
N GLY A 65 16.90 6.79 1.44
CA GLY A 65 17.80 7.49 0.51
C GLY A 65 17.23 7.73 -0.89
N GLY A 66 16.03 7.18 -1.18
CA GLY A 66 15.40 7.27 -2.49
C GLY A 66 16.06 6.39 -3.56
N GLY A 67 15.73 6.65 -4.80
CA GLY A 67 16.36 5.97 -5.95
C GLY A 67 15.62 4.71 -6.43
N LEU A 68 14.51 4.32 -5.82
CA LEU A 68 13.65 3.27 -6.36
C LEU A 68 12.87 3.80 -7.57
N GLY A 69 12.90 3.04 -8.66
CA GLY A 69 12.13 3.33 -9.87
C GLY A 69 10.73 2.75 -9.80
N LEU A 70 9.72 3.63 -9.73
CA LEU A 70 8.31 3.25 -9.73
C LEU A 70 7.78 3.27 -11.16
N THR A 71 7.44 2.10 -11.68
CA THR A 71 6.91 1.94 -13.05
C THR A 71 5.49 2.52 -13.15
N SER A 72 5.23 3.27 -14.20
CA SER A 72 3.91 3.81 -14.51
C SER A 72 3.65 3.78 -16.02
N PRO A 73 2.39 3.92 -16.48
CA PRO A 73 2.08 4.05 -17.90
C PRO A 73 2.73 5.27 -18.58
N PHE A 74 3.25 6.21 -17.79
CA PHE A 74 3.87 7.46 -18.24
C PHE A 74 5.39 7.41 -18.26
N GLY A 75 5.97 6.30 -17.79
CA GLY A 75 7.41 6.07 -17.60
C GLY A 75 7.78 5.85 -16.14
N THR A 76 9.06 5.73 -15.85
CA THR A 76 9.57 5.44 -14.51
C THR A 76 9.72 6.72 -13.69
N ILE A 77 9.10 6.75 -12.52
CA ILE A 77 9.20 7.83 -11.55
C ILE A 77 10.19 7.40 -10.47
N MET A 78 11.27 8.14 -10.32
CA MET A 78 12.28 7.87 -9.30
C MET A 78 11.86 8.45 -7.96
N SER A 79 11.91 7.66 -6.89
CA SER A 79 11.65 8.12 -5.54
C SER A 79 12.76 9.05 -5.06
N SER A 80 12.40 10.06 -4.26
CA SER A 80 13.34 11.05 -3.73
C SER A 80 14.00 10.57 -2.44
N ASN A 81 15.17 11.12 -2.14
CA ASN A 81 15.79 11.04 -0.83
C ASN A 81 14.95 11.84 0.17
N ILE A 82 14.44 11.18 1.21
CA ILE A 82 13.65 11.79 2.30
C ILE A 82 14.36 11.71 3.65
N THR A 83 15.69 11.48 3.64
CA THR A 83 16.51 11.55 4.85
C THR A 83 16.75 12.99 5.28
N PRO A 84 17.21 13.25 6.54
CA PRO A 84 17.52 14.59 7.01
C PRO A 84 18.83 15.16 6.45
N ASP A 85 19.31 14.65 5.32
CA ASP A 85 20.41 15.29 4.60
C ASP A 85 19.96 16.67 4.07
N ARG A 86 20.77 17.71 4.37
CA ARG A 86 20.40 19.11 4.04
C ARG A 86 20.55 19.44 2.56
N ARG A 87 21.37 18.67 1.83
CA ARG A 87 21.67 18.93 0.41
C ARG A 87 20.83 18.10 -0.52
N TYR A 88 20.66 16.82 -0.23
CA TYR A 88 20.06 15.84 -1.14
C TYR A 88 18.73 15.28 -0.62
N GLY A 89 18.44 15.47 0.68
CA GLY A 89 17.22 15.02 1.33
C GLY A 89 16.29 16.18 1.72
N ILE A 90 15.57 15.98 2.80
CA ILE A 90 14.58 16.93 3.33
C ILE A 90 15.07 17.69 4.57
N GLY A 91 16.36 17.60 4.93
CA GLY A 91 16.93 18.20 6.13
C GLY A 91 16.92 19.75 6.17
N ALA A 92 16.57 20.41 5.06
CA ALA A 92 16.35 21.84 4.99
C ALA A 92 14.85 22.24 4.99
N TYR A 93 13.92 21.26 5.05
CA TYR A 93 12.48 21.54 5.07
C TYR A 93 12.05 22.08 6.43
N SER A 94 11.20 23.10 6.42
CA SER A 94 10.40 23.44 7.59
C SER A 94 9.32 22.36 7.84
N TYR A 95 8.67 22.39 8.98
CA TYR A 95 7.53 21.53 9.24
C TYR A 95 6.42 21.73 8.19
N GLU A 96 6.15 22.96 7.81
CA GLU A 96 5.14 23.34 6.81
C GLU A 96 5.50 22.79 5.43
N ASP A 97 6.77 22.88 5.03
CA ASP A 97 7.26 22.29 3.78
C ASP A 97 7.06 20.77 3.76
N PHE A 98 7.39 20.11 4.87
CA PHE A 98 7.20 18.67 5.02
C PHE A 98 5.71 18.28 4.95
N ALA A 99 4.86 18.94 5.76
CA ALA A 99 3.43 18.65 5.81
C ALA A 99 2.76 18.87 4.45
N ARG A 100 3.10 19.96 3.74
CA ARG A 100 2.61 20.22 2.39
C ARG A 100 3.09 19.18 1.37
N SER A 101 4.34 18.74 1.50
CA SER A 101 4.88 17.70 0.61
C SER A 101 4.13 16.39 0.78
N VAL A 102 3.86 15.98 2.01
CA VAL A 102 3.22 14.70 2.33
C VAL A 102 1.72 14.72 2.06
N ARG A 103 1.00 15.78 2.45
CA ARG A 103 -0.47 15.85 2.33
C ARG A 103 -0.96 16.39 0.99
N GLU A 104 -0.25 17.36 0.42
CA GLU A 104 -0.71 18.10 -0.77
C GLU A 104 0.10 17.74 -2.03
N GLY A 105 1.20 17.00 -1.87
CA GLY A 105 2.11 16.72 -2.98
C GLY A 105 2.80 17.98 -3.52
N VAL A 106 3.14 18.93 -2.65
CA VAL A 106 3.78 20.21 -3.01
C VAL A 106 5.04 20.42 -2.19
N SER A 107 6.20 20.22 -2.80
CA SER A 107 7.50 20.46 -2.16
C SER A 107 7.96 21.92 -2.27
N PRO A 108 9.00 22.33 -1.52
CA PRO A 108 9.56 23.69 -1.57
C PRO A 108 9.77 24.21 -2.98
N GLY A 109 9.60 25.53 -3.16
CA GLY A 109 9.59 26.14 -4.49
C GLY A 109 8.32 25.87 -5.28
N ASN A 110 7.24 25.45 -4.64
CA ASN A 110 5.93 25.13 -5.25
C ASN A 110 6.00 24.03 -6.31
N LYS A 111 6.98 23.10 -6.18
CA LYS A 111 7.17 22.00 -7.12
C LYS A 111 6.15 20.89 -6.83
N ARG A 112 5.30 20.58 -7.82
CA ARG A 112 4.29 19.53 -7.72
C ARG A 112 4.93 18.15 -7.78
N LEU A 113 4.53 17.24 -6.88
CA LEU A 113 4.94 15.85 -6.87
C LEU A 113 4.06 15.01 -7.79
N TYR A 114 4.62 13.97 -8.38
CA TYR A 114 3.82 13.00 -9.14
C TYR A 114 2.95 12.18 -8.18
N PRO A 115 1.72 11.82 -8.58
CA PRO A 115 0.79 11.05 -7.74
C PRO A 115 1.17 9.55 -7.61
N ALA A 116 2.41 9.18 -7.93
CA ALA A 116 3.03 7.95 -7.50
C ALA A 116 3.24 7.93 -5.96
N MET A 117 3.49 9.10 -5.37
CA MET A 117 3.36 9.29 -3.93
C MET A 117 1.87 9.45 -3.58
N PRO A 118 1.30 8.62 -2.69
CA PRO A 118 -0.14 8.62 -2.42
C PRO A 118 -0.58 9.75 -1.47
N TYR A 119 -0.21 11.00 -1.79
CA TYR A 119 -0.53 12.16 -0.95
C TYR A 119 -2.04 12.39 -0.79
N ALA A 120 -2.86 11.91 -1.72
CA ALA A 120 -4.31 11.91 -1.57
C ALA A 120 -4.79 11.05 -0.38
N SER A 121 -4.11 9.95 -0.09
CA SER A 121 -4.34 9.16 1.12
C SER A 121 -3.69 9.81 2.34
N PHE A 122 -2.45 10.27 2.22
CA PHE A 122 -1.74 10.92 3.34
C PHE A 122 -2.37 12.23 3.79
N SER A 123 -3.20 12.88 2.98
CA SER A 123 -4.02 14.02 3.41
C SER A 123 -4.94 13.69 4.60
N LYS A 124 -5.31 12.41 4.77
CA LYS A 124 -6.13 11.94 5.90
C LYS A 124 -5.41 12.00 7.25
N MET A 125 -4.09 12.09 7.29
CA MET A 125 -3.32 12.15 8.54
C MET A 125 -3.53 13.48 9.25
N SER A 126 -3.64 13.45 10.58
CA SER A 126 -3.79 14.64 11.42
C SER A 126 -2.52 15.48 11.47
N ASP A 127 -2.63 16.69 12.02
CA ASP A 127 -1.45 17.53 12.23
C ASP A 127 -0.47 16.94 13.25
N ASP A 128 -1.00 16.28 14.28
CA ASP A 128 -0.19 15.56 15.27
C ASP A 128 0.57 14.38 14.64
N ASP A 129 -0.05 13.67 13.68
CA ASP A 129 0.62 12.60 12.92
C ASP A 129 1.75 13.17 12.05
N MET A 130 1.51 14.31 11.39
CA MET A 130 2.54 14.98 10.60
C MET A 130 3.70 15.48 11.45
N ARG A 131 3.45 16.02 12.66
CA ARG A 131 4.50 16.42 13.60
C ARG A 131 5.34 15.23 14.05
N ALA A 132 4.70 14.11 14.31
CA ALA A 132 5.39 12.88 14.68
C ALA A 132 6.27 12.36 13.53
N LEU A 133 5.73 12.30 12.30
CA LEU A 133 6.51 11.91 11.11
C LEU A 133 7.69 12.85 10.87
N TYR A 134 7.48 14.16 10.95
CA TYR A 134 8.55 15.16 10.81
C TYR A 134 9.65 14.95 11.85
N ALA A 135 9.28 14.76 13.12
CA ALA A 135 10.24 14.49 14.19
C ALA A 135 11.05 13.20 13.90
N TYR A 136 10.39 12.13 13.43
CA TYR A 136 11.10 10.91 13.08
C TYR A 136 12.09 11.11 11.93
N PHE A 137 11.67 11.74 10.83
CA PHE A 137 12.56 11.97 9.70
C PHE A 137 13.71 12.90 10.04
N MET A 138 13.52 13.89 10.91
CA MET A 138 14.57 14.84 11.30
C MET A 138 15.53 14.30 12.36
N HIS A 139 15.06 13.40 13.26
CA HIS A 139 15.83 12.98 14.42
C HIS A 139 16.05 11.47 14.53
N GLY A 140 15.20 10.65 13.90
CA GLY A 140 15.28 9.18 13.95
C GLY A 140 15.97 8.54 12.74
N VAL A 141 16.04 9.23 11.59
CA VAL A 141 16.59 8.72 10.34
C VAL A 141 18.03 9.21 10.15
N LYS A 142 18.91 8.32 9.64
CA LYS A 142 20.30 8.70 9.31
C LYS A 142 20.35 9.45 7.97
N PRO A 143 21.10 10.56 7.86
CA PRO A 143 21.31 11.26 6.59
C PRO A 143 21.92 10.34 5.50
N ALA A 144 21.42 10.42 4.28
CA ALA A 144 22.02 9.81 3.10
C ALA A 144 22.65 10.91 2.21
N PRO A 145 23.97 11.03 2.16
CA PRO A 145 24.65 12.17 1.53
C PRO A 145 24.78 12.02 0.01
N GLU A 146 23.88 11.28 -0.62
CA GLU A 146 23.89 11.01 -2.04
C GLU A 146 22.57 11.44 -2.71
N PRO A 147 22.63 11.99 -3.96
CA PRO A 147 21.43 12.38 -4.67
C PRO A 147 20.69 11.16 -5.22
N ALA A 148 19.37 11.12 -5.02
CA ALA A 148 18.52 10.17 -5.73
C ALA A 148 18.51 10.51 -7.25
N PRO A 149 18.45 9.49 -8.15
CA PRO A 149 18.35 9.71 -9.58
C PRO A 149 17.13 10.58 -9.94
N PRO A 150 17.24 11.50 -10.90
CA PRO A 150 16.09 12.33 -11.29
C PRO A 150 15.08 11.56 -12.13
N THR A 151 13.80 11.78 -11.87
CA THR A 151 12.72 11.32 -12.74
C THR A 151 12.80 11.99 -14.11
N LYS A 152 12.82 11.17 -15.17
CA LYS A 152 12.83 11.63 -16.57
C LYS A 152 11.62 11.03 -17.29
N LEU A 153 10.57 11.81 -17.48
CA LEU A 153 9.41 11.43 -18.27
C LEU A 153 9.41 12.11 -19.62
N ALA A 154 8.77 11.48 -20.60
CA ALA A 154 8.57 12.08 -21.91
C ALA A 154 7.56 13.23 -21.87
N PHE A 155 7.63 14.13 -22.84
CA PHE A 155 6.57 15.13 -23.05
C PHE A 155 5.24 14.43 -23.40
N PRO A 156 4.10 14.86 -22.84
CA PRO A 156 3.88 16.03 -21.97
C PRO A 156 3.99 15.75 -20.46
N PHE A 157 4.29 14.50 -20.03
CA PHE A 157 4.24 14.06 -18.65
C PHE A 157 5.38 14.63 -17.77
N ASN A 158 6.43 15.18 -18.38
CA ASN A 158 7.49 15.92 -17.69
C ASN A 158 7.06 17.35 -17.29
N GLN A 159 5.87 17.81 -17.69
CA GLN A 159 5.37 19.17 -17.41
C GLN A 159 4.64 19.19 -16.06
N ARG A 160 5.38 19.48 -14.98
CA ARG A 160 4.84 19.41 -13.60
C ARG A 160 3.73 20.42 -13.31
N TRP A 161 3.63 21.51 -14.05
CA TRP A 161 2.54 22.48 -13.87
C TRP A 161 1.15 21.89 -14.17
N VAL A 162 1.07 20.87 -15.03
CA VAL A 162 -0.18 20.14 -15.33
C VAL A 162 -0.73 19.44 -14.09
N LEU A 163 0.16 19.03 -13.18
CA LEU A 163 -0.24 18.37 -11.93
C LEU A 163 -1.04 19.29 -11.00
N TYR A 164 -0.97 20.61 -11.17
CA TYR A 164 -1.83 21.53 -10.44
C TYR A 164 -3.32 21.24 -10.72
N PHE A 165 -3.68 21.12 -11.98
CA PHE A 165 -5.06 20.84 -12.40
C PHE A 165 -5.47 19.42 -11.99
N TRP A 166 -4.54 18.46 -12.06
CA TRP A 166 -4.78 17.10 -11.61
C TRP A 166 -5.06 17.06 -10.10
N GLN A 167 -4.24 17.74 -9.30
CA GLN A 167 -4.42 17.82 -7.86
C GLN A 167 -5.74 18.49 -7.48
N LEU A 168 -6.08 19.60 -8.14
CA LEU A 168 -7.34 20.31 -7.91
C LEU A 168 -8.57 19.43 -8.22
N ALA A 169 -8.48 18.59 -9.25
CA ALA A 169 -9.60 17.76 -9.68
C ALA A 169 -9.73 16.45 -8.89
N PHE A 170 -8.63 15.88 -8.41
CA PHE A 170 -8.59 14.49 -7.97
C PHE A 170 -7.94 14.25 -6.60
N ALA A 171 -7.21 15.19 -6.03
CA ALA A 171 -6.56 14.98 -4.74
C ALA A 171 -7.39 15.60 -3.59
N PRO A 172 -7.97 14.79 -2.70
CA PRO A 172 -8.56 15.32 -1.47
C PRO A 172 -7.47 15.90 -0.57
N THR A 173 -7.82 16.92 0.21
CA THR A 173 -6.89 17.62 1.11
C THR A 173 -7.33 17.57 2.58
N GLU A 174 -8.50 16.99 2.84
CA GLU A 174 -9.09 17.02 4.18
C GLU A 174 -8.58 15.86 5.06
N PRO A 175 -8.15 16.16 6.30
CA PRO A 175 -7.84 15.13 7.29
C PRO A 175 -9.04 14.21 7.56
N TYR A 176 -8.74 12.98 7.97
CA TYR A 176 -9.78 12.03 8.37
C TYR A 176 -10.61 12.57 9.54
N GLN A 177 -11.92 12.51 9.39
CA GLN A 177 -12.85 12.86 10.46
C GLN A 177 -13.56 11.59 10.95
N PRO A 178 -13.51 11.30 12.26
CA PRO A 178 -14.22 10.17 12.81
C PRO A 178 -15.72 10.23 12.48
N LYS A 179 -16.29 9.15 11.99
CA LYS A 179 -17.70 9.08 11.64
C LYS A 179 -18.56 8.82 12.88
N ALA A 180 -19.51 9.72 13.14
CA ALA A 180 -20.48 9.55 14.18
C ALA A 180 -21.30 8.26 13.95
N GLY A 181 -21.61 7.53 15.02
CA GLY A 181 -22.35 6.25 14.95
C GLY A 181 -21.48 5.04 14.60
N ARG A 182 -20.19 5.21 14.42
CA ARG A 182 -19.20 4.13 14.33
C ARG A 182 -18.38 4.09 15.62
N ASP A 183 -17.97 2.88 16.03
CA ASP A 183 -17.14 2.72 17.22
C ASP A 183 -15.68 3.18 16.97
N ALA A 184 -14.89 3.24 18.04
CA ALA A 184 -13.49 3.70 17.97
C ALA A 184 -12.62 2.76 17.13
N GLN A 185 -12.85 1.45 17.19
CA GLN A 185 -12.09 0.46 16.42
C GLN A 185 -12.35 0.63 14.92
N TRP A 186 -13.60 0.80 14.53
CA TRP A 186 -13.98 1.05 13.15
C TRP A 186 -13.31 2.34 12.61
N ASN A 187 -13.42 3.44 13.37
CA ASN A 187 -12.83 4.73 13.00
C ASN A 187 -11.30 4.64 12.88
N ARG A 188 -10.65 3.90 13.78
CA ARG A 188 -9.20 3.67 13.72
C ARG A 188 -8.84 2.85 12.47
N GLY A 189 -9.57 1.79 12.17
CA GLY A 189 -9.37 0.97 10.98
C GLY A 189 -9.60 1.76 9.69
N ALA A 190 -10.67 2.56 9.61
CA ALA A 190 -10.95 3.42 8.48
C ALA A 190 -9.80 4.43 8.23
N PHE A 191 -9.33 5.09 9.29
CA PHE A 191 -8.18 6.00 9.20
C PHE A 191 -6.94 5.29 8.66
N LEU A 192 -6.60 4.11 9.18
CA LEU A 192 -5.41 3.36 8.76
C LEU A 192 -5.50 2.90 7.30
N VAL A 193 -6.65 2.39 6.87
CA VAL A 193 -6.86 1.88 5.50
C VAL A 193 -6.90 3.01 4.47
N GLN A 194 -7.57 4.12 4.78
CA GLN A 194 -7.74 5.27 3.88
C GLN A 194 -6.52 6.20 3.85
N GLY A 195 -5.83 6.32 4.98
CA GLY A 195 -4.71 7.23 5.21
C GLY A 195 -3.36 6.51 5.12
N PRO A 196 -2.70 6.20 6.25
CA PRO A 196 -1.34 5.63 6.26
C PRO A 196 -1.17 4.40 5.39
N GLY A 197 -2.07 3.42 5.51
CA GLY A 197 -2.00 2.18 4.74
C GLY A 197 -2.28 2.32 3.25
N HIS A 198 -2.83 3.46 2.79
CA HIS A 198 -3.14 3.80 1.39
C HIS A 198 -3.62 2.62 0.52
N CYS A 199 -4.42 1.72 1.10
CA CYS A 199 -4.86 0.49 0.44
C CYS A 199 -5.58 0.75 -0.89
N GLY A 200 -6.29 1.89 -0.99
CA GLY A 200 -6.93 2.36 -2.21
C GLY A 200 -5.98 2.56 -3.37
N ALA A 201 -4.71 2.90 -3.11
CA ALA A 201 -3.71 3.11 -4.15
C ALA A 201 -3.48 1.87 -5.06
N CYS A 202 -3.68 0.66 -4.52
CA CYS A 202 -3.61 -0.58 -5.29
C CYS A 202 -5.00 -1.20 -5.50
N HIS A 203 -5.86 -1.20 -4.47
CA HIS A 203 -7.11 -1.95 -4.44
C HIS A 203 -8.34 -1.18 -4.97
N THR A 204 -8.18 0.08 -5.43
CA THR A 204 -9.25 0.85 -6.07
C THR A 204 -8.97 1.01 -7.56
N PRO A 205 -9.95 0.83 -8.46
CA PRO A 205 -9.75 1.02 -9.89
C PRO A 205 -9.31 2.44 -10.22
N ARG A 206 -8.51 2.58 -11.28
CA ARG A 206 -8.07 3.88 -11.78
C ARG A 206 -9.07 4.50 -12.74
N GLY A 207 -9.22 5.83 -12.68
CA GLY A 207 -9.97 6.62 -13.63
C GLY A 207 -9.11 7.09 -14.82
N PRO A 208 -9.70 7.87 -15.75
CA PRO A 208 -8.99 8.32 -16.95
C PRO A 208 -7.77 9.19 -16.69
N GLY A 209 -7.75 9.95 -15.58
CA GLY A 209 -6.59 10.72 -15.12
C GLY A 209 -5.62 9.90 -14.27
N PHE A 210 -5.76 8.57 -14.25
CA PHE A 210 -5.00 7.64 -13.41
C PHE A 210 -5.19 7.85 -11.90
N GLN A 211 -6.22 8.62 -11.52
CA GLN A 211 -6.64 8.80 -10.14
C GLN A 211 -7.39 7.56 -9.61
N GLU A 212 -7.44 7.40 -8.30
CA GLU A 212 -8.33 6.44 -7.66
C GLU A 212 -9.80 6.83 -7.90
N ARG A 213 -10.67 5.85 -8.15
CA ARG A 213 -12.11 6.08 -8.35
C ARG A 213 -12.91 6.15 -7.03
N GLY A 214 -12.22 6.34 -5.93
CA GLY A 214 -12.78 6.51 -4.59
C GLY A 214 -11.67 6.51 -3.55
N TYR A 215 -11.82 7.33 -2.53
CA TYR A 215 -10.85 7.48 -1.43
C TYR A 215 -11.41 7.03 -0.08
N ASP A 216 -12.69 6.64 -0.05
CA ASP A 216 -13.38 6.09 1.12
C ASP A 216 -14.62 5.31 0.70
N GLU A 217 -15.33 4.71 1.67
CA GLU A 217 -16.50 3.86 1.47
C GLU A 217 -17.75 4.59 0.95
N SER A 218 -17.71 5.89 0.75
CA SER A 218 -18.81 6.62 0.08
C SER A 218 -18.85 6.34 -1.42
N SER A 219 -17.72 5.92 -2.00
CA SER A 219 -17.65 5.53 -3.40
C SER A 219 -17.91 4.03 -3.58
N PRO A 220 -18.83 3.62 -4.48
CA PRO A 220 -19.05 2.21 -4.79
C PRO A 220 -17.86 1.53 -5.50
N MET A 221 -16.87 2.30 -5.93
CA MET A 221 -15.66 1.78 -6.58
C MET A 221 -14.48 1.62 -5.61
N TYR A 222 -14.61 2.14 -4.38
CA TYR A 222 -13.56 2.07 -3.39
C TYR A 222 -13.24 0.62 -3.00
N LEU A 223 -11.97 0.25 -3.08
CA LEU A 223 -11.44 -1.08 -2.75
C LEU A 223 -12.05 -2.26 -3.54
N THR A 224 -12.59 -2.03 -4.73
CA THR A 224 -13.19 -3.09 -5.57
C THR A 224 -12.21 -3.81 -6.49
N GLY A 225 -10.92 -3.64 -6.26
CA GLY A 225 -9.83 -4.20 -7.04
C GLY A 225 -9.27 -3.24 -8.08
N GLY A 226 -7.97 -3.34 -8.35
CA GLY A 226 -7.27 -2.48 -9.30
C GLY A 226 -6.02 -3.15 -9.88
N VAL A 227 -5.51 -2.64 -10.98
CA VAL A 227 -4.28 -3.13 -11.62
C VAL A 227 -3.19 -2.09 -11.45
N ASN A 228 -2.05 -2.49 -10.90
CA ASN A 228 -0.84 -1.69 -10.80
C ASN A 228 0.37 -2.54 -11.23
N ASP A 229 1.23 -2.00 -12.06
CA ASP A 229 2.45 -2.67 -12.54
C ASP A 229 2.22 -4.14 -12.99
N ASN A 230 1.15 -4.37 -13.75
CA ASN A 230 0.73 -5.70 -14.18
C ASN A 230 0.47 -6.70 -13.02
N TRP A 231 0.14 -6.21 -11.82
CA TRP A 231 -0.47 -6.97 -10.75
C TRP A 231 -1.90 -6.50 -10.52
N PHE A 232 -2.83 -7.43 -10.42
CA PHE A 232 -4.20 -7.14 -9.99
C PHE A 232 -4.29 -7.26 -8.47
N ALA A 233 -4.55 -6.17 -7.79
CA ALA A 233 -4.88 -6.15 -6.37
C ALA A 233 -6.37 -6.51 -6.20
N PRO A 234 -6.72 -7.55 -5.40
CA PRO A 234 -8.08 -8.07 -5.34
C PRO A 234 -9.07 -7.12 -4.68
N ASN A 235 -10.36 -7.46 -4.80
CA ASN A 235 -11.48 -6.80 -4.14
C ASN A 235 -11.39 -6.99 -2.62
N LEU A 236 -11.41 -5.91 -1.85
CA LEU A 236 -11.38 -5.91 -0.38
C LEU A 236 -12.76 -5.62 0.25
N THR A 237 -13.82 -5.62 -0.54
CA THR A 237 -15.19 -5.44 -0.03
C THR A 237 -15.81 -6.74 0.45
N GLY A 238 -17.02 -6.68 1.00
CA GLY A 238 -17.72 -7.85 1.55
C GLY A 238 -18.24 -8.86 0.52
N ASP A 239 -17.79 -8.82 -0.73
CA ASP A 239 -18.17 -9.82 -1.73
C ASP A 239 -17.75 -11.24 -1.30
N PRO A 240 -18.69 -12.22 -1.27
CA PRO A 240 -18.39 -13.60 -0.88
C PRO A 240 -17.64 -14.39 -1.96
N GLY A 241 -17.60 -13.92 -3.20
CA GLY A 241 -16.85 -14.52 -4.28
C GLY A 241 -15.37 -14.09 -4.23
N SER A 242 -15.06 -13.03 -4.91
CA SER A 242 -13.71 -12.49 -5.11
C SER A 242 -13.24 -11.50 -4.03
N GLY A 243 -14.09 -11.19 -3.03
CA GLY A 243 -13.78 -10.26 -1.95
C GLY A 243 -13.50 -10.94 -0.60
N LEU A 244 -13.63 -10.15 0.47
CA LEU A 244 -13.33 -10.58 1.85
C LEU A 244 -14.55 -11.18 2.58
N GLY A 245 -15.71 -11.34 1.92
CA GLY A 245 -16.95 -11.75 2.57
C GLY A 245 -16.82 -13.03 3.40
N ARG A 246 -16.03 -14.00 2.95
CA ARG A 246 -15.81 -15.31 3.61
C ARG A 246 -14.60 -15.35 4.54
N ILE A 247 -13.84 -14.27 4.67
CA ILE A 247 -12.64 -14.21 5.52
C ILE A 247 -13.02 -13.66 6.89
N GLY A 248 -12.56 -14.30 7.97
CA GLY A 248 -12.77 -13.83 9.34
C GLY A 248 -11.88 -12.61 9.67
N GLU A 249 -12.32 -11.76 10.60
CA GLU A 249 -11.54 -10.59 11.02
C GLU A 249 -10.15 -10.97 11.56
N LYS A 250 -10.08 -11.99 12.42
CA LYS A 250 -8.81 -12.46 12.99
C LYS A 250 -7.86 -13.01 11.92
N ASP A 251 -8.41 -13.74 10.95
CA ASP A 251 -7.61 -14.27 9.83
C ASP A 251 -7.10 -13.14 8.93
N LEU A 252 -7.92 -12.10 8.71
CA LEU A 252 -7.52 -10.94 7.94
C LEU A 252 -6.45 -10.12 8.67
N ALA A 253 -6.59 -9.93 9.99
CA ALA A 253 -5.56 -9.29 10.81
C ALA A 253 -4.23 -10.09 10.80
N ALA A 254 -4.30 -11.42 10.90
CA ALA A 254 -3.13 -12.30 10.77
C ALA A 254 -2.49 -12.16 9.38
N PHE A 255 -3.31 -12.14 8.32
CA PHE A 255 -2.83 -11.94 6.95
C PHE A 255 -2.11 -10.59 6.79
N LEU A 256 -2.62 -9.50 7.34
CA LEU A 256 -1.97 -8.19 7.30
C LEU A 256 -0.60 -8.22 7.99
N LYS A 257 -0.47 -8.93 9.12
CA LYS A 257 0.79 -8.99 9.89
C LYS A 257 1.82 -9.99 9.37
N THR A 258 1.37 -11.08 8.80
CA THR A 258 2.27 -12.20 8.45
C THR A 258 2.29 -12.52 6.97
N GLY A 259 1.35 -11.98 6.21
CA GLY A 259 1.06 -12.39 4.84
C GLY A 259 0.35 -13.73 4.73
N HIS A 260 -0.07 -14.33 5.86
CA HIS A 260 -0.75 -15.61 5.92
C HIS A 260 -2.01 -15.51 6.79
N GLY A 261 -3.13 -15.99 6.29
CA GLY A 261 -4.40 -16.00 7.04
C GLY A 261 -5.52 -16.66 6.24
N ALA A 262 -6.43 -17.39 6.90
CA ALA A 262 -7.54 -18.11 6.26
C ALA A 262 -7.11 -19.05 5.12
N GLY A 263 -5.90 -19.57 5.14
CA GLY A 263 -5.35 -20.35 4.02
C GLY A 263 -4.98 -19.51 2.79
N LEU A 264 -4.93 -18.19 2.92
CA LEU A 264 -4.38 -17.27 1.92
C LEU A 264 -2.92 -16.99 2.21
N VAL A 265 -2.17 -16.65 1.17
CA VAL A 265 -0.77 -16.21 1.26
C VAL A 265 -0.60 -15.00 0.35
N ALA A 266 0.04 -13.94 0.85
CA ALA A 266 0.35 -12.76 0.06
C ALA A 266 1.39 -13.09 -1.02
N PHE A 267 1.23 -12.48 -2.19
CA PHE A 267 2.13 -12.63 -3.32
C PHE A 267 2.20 -11.36 -4.16
N GLY A 268 3.17 -11.29 -5.08
CA GLY A 268 3.40 -10.10 -5.90
C GLY A 268 3.73 -8.89 -5.02
N SER A 269 3.31 -7.70 -5.41
CA SER A 269 3.58 -6.46 -4.67
C SER A 269 3.01 -6.42 -3.25
N MET A 270 2.02 -7.29 -2.91
CA MET A 270 1.54 -7.37 -1.54
C MET A 270 2.58 -7.97 -0.58
N VAL A 271 3.57 -8.70 -1.09
CA VAL A 271 4.69 -9.22 -0.27
C VAL A 271 5.48 -8.07 0.33
N GLU A 272 5.87 -7.11 -0.50
CA GLU A 272 6.61 -5.91 -0.07
C GLU A 272 5.79 -5.09 0.93
N GLN A 273 4.49 -4.89 0.64
CA GLN A 273 3.58 -4.17 1.55
C GLN A 273 3.49 -4.84 2.93
N VAL A 274 3.54 -6.17 2.99
CA VAL A 274 3.56 -6.89 4.27
C VAL A 274 4.93 -6.77 4.94
N GLU A 275 6.02 -6.99 4.19
CA GLU A 275 7.39 -6.99 4.74
C GLU A 275 7.85 -5.60 5.20
N ASP A 276 7.51 -4.55 4.46
CA ASP A 276 8.01 -3.21 4.72
C ASP A 276 7.06 -2.39 5.61
N SER A 277 5.78 -2.77 5.68
CA SER A 277 4.75 -1.98 6.37
C SER A 277 3.91 -2.79 7.36
N THR A 278 2.98 -3.61 6.89
CA THR A 278 1.89 -4.08 7.75
C THR A 278 2.31 -5.06 8.83
N GLN A 279 3.45 -5.75 8.70
CA GLN A 279 3.99 -6.57 9.78
C GLN A 279 4.32 -5.79 11.07
N TYR A 280 4.56 -4.49 10.97
CA TYR A 280 4.91 -3.61 12.09
C TYR A 280 3.69 -3.01 12.80
N LEU A 281 2.48 -3.24 12.28
CA LEU A 281 1.26 -2.80 12.95
C LEU A 281 1.12 -3.47 14.31
N THR A 282 0.55 -2.75 15.28
CA THR A 282 0.10 -3.39 16.52
C THR A 282 -1.04 -4.37 16.23
N ASP A 283 -1.29 -5.31 17.14
CA ASP A 283 -2.39 -6.27 16.97
C ASP A 283 -3.75 -5.55 16.95
N GLU A 284 -3.88 -4.49 17.75
CA GLU A 284 -5.08 -3.64 17.81
C GLU A 284 -5.31 -2.93 16.48
N ASP A 285 -4.27 -2.37 15.86
CA ASP A 285 -4.39 -1.67 14.58
C ASP A 285 -4.66 -2.64 13.42
N ALA A 286 -4.05 -3.81 13.40
CA ALA A 286 -4.34 -4.84 12.41
C ALA A 286 -5.79 -5.35 12.53
N LEU A 287 -6.29 -5.55 13.75
CA LEU A 287 -7.69 -5.89 14.01
C LEU A 287 -8.64 -4.75 13.63
N ALA A 288 -8.27 -3.50 13.91
CA ALA A 288 -9.07 -2.33 13.52
C ALA A 288 -9.21 -2.23 11.99
N MET A 289 -8.11 -2.42 11.26
CA MET A 289 -8.16 -2.47 9.79
C MET A 289 -9.06 -3.61 9.30
N ALA A 290 -8.92 -4.80 9.86
CA ALA A 290 -9.77 -5.95 9.52
C ALA A 290 -11.24 -5.68 9.82
N HIS A 291 -11.55 -5.10 10.98
CA HIS A 291 -12.90 -4.72 11.37
C HIS A 291 -13.53 -3.72 10.38
N TYR A 292 -12.82 -2.66 10.02
CA TYR A 292 -13.27 -1.72 9.00
C TYR A 292 -13.51 -2.40 7.65
N LEU A 293 -12.55 -3.16 7.13
CA LEU A 293 -12.66 -3.83 5.84
C LEU A 293 -13.84 -4.81 5.80
N LYS A 294 -14.09 -5.54 6.89
CA LYS A 294 -15.23 -6.45 7.02
C LYS A 294 -16.59 -5.76 7.09
N SER A 295 -16.62 -4.49 7.46
CA SER A 295 -17.84 -3.69 7.51
C SER A 295 -18.26 -3.15 6.13
N LEU A 296 -17.39 -3.24 5.13
CA LEU A 296 -17.68 -2.74 3.78
C LEU A 296 -18.73 -3.62 3.10
N PRO A 297 -19.79 -3.04 2.51
CA PRO A 297 -20.78 -3.81 1.77
C PRO A 297 -20.14 -4.48 0.54
N ALA A 298 -20.72 -5.59 0.11
CA ALA A 298 -20.29 -6.24 -1.13
C ALA A 298 -20.44 -5.31 -2.33
N GLN A 299 -19.36 -5.10 -3.06
CA GLN A 299 -19.31 -4.31 -4.28
C GLN A 299 -18.63 -5.13 -5.39
N LYS A 300 -19.04 -4.90 -6.63
CA LYS A 300 -18.45 -5.51 -7.82
C LYS A 300 -18.20 -7.03 -7.66
N PRO A 301 -19.23 -7.84 -7.36
CA PRO A 301 -19.07 -9.27 -7.17
C PRO A 301 -18.56 -9.92 -8.46
N SER A 302 -17.67 -10.91 -8.32
CA SER A 302 -17.21 -11.70 -9.46
C SER A 302 -16.82 -13.10 -9.00
N GLY A 303 -17.19 -14.11 -9.84
CA GLY A 303 -17.03 -15.51 -9.52
C GLY A 303 -17.82 -15.92 -8.28
N SER A 304 -17.87 -17.19 -8.00
CA SER A 304 -18.50 -17.71 -6.79
C SER A 304 -17.73 -18.89 -6.20
N TYR A 305 -18.07 -19.25 -4.98
CA TYR A 305 -17.54 -20.41 -4.31
C TYR A 305 -18.63 -21.07 -3.47
N GLU A 306 -18.93 -22.31 -3.82
CA GLU A 306 -19.83 -23.17 -3.07
C GLU A 306 -19.02 -24.33 -2.48
N PRO A 307 -18.76 -24.35 -1.15
CA PRO A 307 -18.04 -25.44 -0.55
C PRO A 307 -18.85 -26.74 -0.70
N HIS A 308 -18.30 -27.71 -1.43
CA HIS A 308 -18.92 -29.03 -1.54
C HIS A 308 -18.57 -29.89 -0.34
N ALA A 309 -19.56 -30.63 0.17
CA ALA A 309 -19.37 -31.57 1.28
C ALA A 309 -18.47 -32.76 0.89
N GLN A 310 -18.26 -33.00 -0.39
CA GLN A 310 -17.29 -33.94 -0.92
C GLN A 310 -16.32 -33.21 -1.86
N PRO A 311 -15.01 -33.46 -1.72
CA PRO A 311 -14.07 -32.94 -2.70
C PRO A 311 -14.43 -33.43 -4.09
N ASP A 312 -14.42 -32.50 -5.05
CA ASP A 312 -14.38 -32.86 -6.48
C ASP A 312 -12.99 -33.42 -6.82
N LEU A 313 -12.62 -34.49 -6.10
CA LEU A 313 -11.79 -35.47 -6.77
C LEU A 313 -12.59 -35.87 -8.01
N PRO A 314 -11.93 -36.07 -9.17
CA PRO A 314 -12.60 -36.59 -10.33
C PRO A 314 -13.49 -37.71 -9.85
N SER A 315 -14.80 -37.48 -9.94
CA SER A 315 -15.78 -38.41 -9.43
C SER A 315 -15.55 -39.75 -10.07
N ARG A 316 -15.43 -40.80 -9.28
CA ARG A 316 -15.38 -42.15 -9.76
C ARG A 316 -16.65 -42.55 -10.56
N ASN A 317 -17.65 -41.69 -10.58
CA ASN A 317 -18.95 -41.95 -11.20
C ASN A 317 -19.15 -41.07 -12.44
N GLY A 318 -18.45 -41.39 -13.51
CA GLY A 318 -18.81 -41.21 -14.92
C GLY A 318 -19.16 -39.83 -15.47
N ASN A 319 -19.79 -38.93 -14.74
CA ASN A 319 -20.31 -37.67 -15.29
C ASN A 319 -19.47 -36.44 -15.08
N ARG A 320 -18.35 -36.56 -14.33
CA ARG A 320 -17.29 -35.54 -14.18
C ARG A 320 -15.88 -36.12 -14.28
N VAL A 321 -15.78 -37.35 -14.72
CA VAL A 321 -14.51 -38.09 -14.85
C VAL A 321 -13.69 -37.64 -16.05
N ASP A 322 -14.22 -36.81 -16.90
CA ASP A 322 -13.37 -36.12 -17.88
C ASP A 322 -12.36 -35.19 -17.22
N ALA A 323 -12.58 -34.82 -15.95
CA ALA A 323 -11.67 -33.96 -15.19
C ALA A 323 -10.26 -34.57 -14.96
N PRO A 324 -10.05 -35.86 -14.53
CA PRO A 324 -8.70 -36.40 -14.42
C PRO A 324 -8.02 -36.64 -15.76
N GLN A 325 -8.78 -36.79 -16.80
CA GLN A 325 -8.26 -37.00 -18.15
C GLN A 325 -8.06 -35.67 -18.88
N SER A 326 -8.64 -34.57 -18.38
CA SER A 326 -8.40 -33.24 -18.95
C SER A 326 -6.93 -32.86 -18.85
N VAL A 327 -6.45 -32.07 -19.81
CA VAL A 327 -5.09 -31.56 -19.81
C VAL A 327 -4.83 -30.76 -18.51
N GLY A 328 -5.79 -29.95 -18.10
CA GLY A 328 -5.70 -29.15 -16.88
C GLY A 328 -5.51 -29.99 -15.62
N ALA A 329 -6.32 -31.03 -15.43
CA ALA A 329 -6.18 -31.94 -14.28
C ALA A 329 -4.83 -32.67 -14.25
N ARG A 330 -4.36 -33.16 -15.39
CA ARG A 330 -3.04 -33.84 -15.48
C ARG A 330 -1.91 -32.86 -15.12
N VAL A 331 -1.93 -31.66 -15.67
CA VAL A 331 -0.94 -30.63 -15.33
C VAL A 331 -0.99 -30.28 -13.83
N TYR A 332 -2.19 -30.13 -13.26
CA TYR A 332 -2.36 -29.88 -11.84
C TYR A 332 -1.73 -30.97 -10.97
N ILE A 333 -2.06 -32.23 -11.22
CA ILE A 333 -1.52 -33.33 -10.44
C ILE A 333 0.01 -33.42 -10.57
N SER A 334 0.56 -33.17 -11.77
CA SER A 334 1.99 -33.29 -12.03
C SER A 334 2.82 -32.14 -11.40
N PHE A 335 2.28 -30.91 -11.35
CA PHE A 335 3.08 -29.72 -11.02
C PHE A 335 2.58 -28.96 -9.79
N CYS A 336 1.32 -29.06 -9.40
CA CYS A 336 0.68 -28.18 -8.41
C CYS A 336 0.26 -28.91 -7.13
N ALA A 337 -0.26 -30.15 -7.28
CA ALA A 337 -0.89 -30.88 -6.18
C ALA A 337 0.05 -31.20 -5.01
N ARG A 338 1.37 -31.27 -5.25
CA ARG A 338 2.36 -31.52 -4.19
C ARG A 338 2.33 -30.43 -3.10
N CYS A 339 2.12 -29.17 -3.48
CA CYS A 339 2.08 -28.03 -2.57
C CYS A 339 0.64 -27.62 -2.23
N HIS A 340 -0.23 -27.55 -3.23
CA HIS A 340 -1.61 -27.08 -3.05
C HIS A 340 -2.61 -28.18 -2.66
N GLY A 341 -2.17 -29.45 -2.57
CA GLY A 341 -3.03 -30.59 -2.26
C GLY A 341 -3.89 -31.01 -3.46
N VAL A 342 -4.28 -32.28 -3.51
CA VAL A 342 -5.14 -32.81 -4.61
C VAL A 342 -6.52 -32.17 -4.63
N GLN A 343 -6.97 -31.64 -3.51
CA GLN A 343 -8.25 -30.94 -3.33
C GLN A 343 -8.12 -29.41 -3.33
N GLY A 344 -6.96 -28.87 -3.67
CA GLY A 344 -6.72 -27.44 -3.64
C GLY A 344 -6.81 -26.81 -2.25
N ALA A 345 -6.71 -27.60 -1.17
CA ALA A 345 -6.82 -27.13 0.21
C ALA A 345 -5.57 -26.40 0.71
N GLY A 346 -4.44 -26.55 0.02
CA GLY A 346 -3.15 -26.04 0.45
C GLY A 346 -2.60 -26.75 1.70
N VAL A 347 -1.65 -26.08 2.36
CA VAL A 347 -1.12 -26.47 3.67
C VAL A 347 -1.21 -25.23 4.56
N PRO A 348 -1.93 -25.29 5.69
CA PRO A 348 -2.12 -24.14 6.55
C PRO A 348 -0.79 -23.45 6.90
N ASN A 349 -0.75 -22.13 6.76
CA ASN A 349 0.43 -21.28 7.01
C ASN A 349 1.69 -21.60 6.17
N VAL A 350 1.60 -22.48 5.16
CA VAL A 350 2.73 -22.83 4.29
C VAL A 350 2.39 -22.57 2.83
N PHE A 351 1.39 -23.27 2.32
CA PHE A 351 0.96 -23.13 0.92
C PHE A 351 -0.50 -22.71 0.84
N PRO A 352 -0.85 -21.73 -0.03
CA PRO A 352 -2.20 -21.23 -0.09
C PRO A 352 -3.18 -22.29 -0.60
N ARG A 353 -4.41 -22.25 -0.06
CA ARG A 353 -5.53 -22.95 -0.68
C ARG A 353 -5.84 -22.33 -2.04
N LEU A 354 -6.30 -23.15 -2.96
CA LEU A 354 -6.84 -22.73 -4.26
C LEU A 354 -8.37 -22.83 -4.28
N ALA A 355 -8.92 -23.79 -3.51
CA ALA A 355 -10.36 -23.91 -3.28
C ALA A 355 -10.89 -22.70 -2.51
N GLY A 356 -11.82 -21.97 -3.10
CA GLY A 356 -12.42 -20.79 -2.50
C GLY A 356 -11.44 -19.62 -2.27
N ASN A 357 -10.31 -19.59 -2.93
CA ASN A 357 -9.37 -18.47 -2.84
C ASN A 357 -9.89 -17.28 -3.67
N PRO A 358 -10.14 -16.09 -3.07
CA PRO A 358 -10.62 -14.92 -3.80
C PRO A 358 -9.77 -14.55 -5.01
N SER A 359 -8.43 -14.65 -4.92
CA SER A 359 -7.52 -14.34 -6.03
C SER A 359 -7.60 -15.36 -7.17
N VAL A 360 -8.07 -16.59 -6.90
CA VAL A 360 -8.29 -17.62 -7.93
C VAL A 360 -9.61 -17.38 -8.67
N ILE A 361 -10.66 -16.96 -7.95
CA ILE A 361 -12.01 -16.83 -8.52
C ILE A 361 -12.36 -15.44 -9.02
N THR A 362 -11.52 -14.43 -8.75
CA THR A 362 -11.73 -13.08 -9.30
C THR A 362 -11.82 -13.08 -10.83
N GLU A 363 -12.56 -12.13 -11.40
CA GLU A 363 -12.71 -12.01 -12.87
C GLU A 363 -11.37 -11.66 -13.54
N ASP A 364 -10.60 -10.75 -12.95
CA ASP A 364 -9.28 -10.38 -13.46
C ASP A 364 -8.25 -11.45 -13.15
N THR A 365 -7.63 -11.99 -14.17
CA THR A 365 -6.67 -13.09 -14.08
C THR A 365 -5.21 -12.66 -14.17
N THR A 366 -4.94 -11.36 -14.26
CA THR A 366 -3.59 -10.80 -14.45
C THR A 366 -2.59 -11.34 -13.42
N SER A 367 -2.88 -11.20 -12.14
CA SER A 367 -2.00 -11.71 -11.08
C SER A 367 -1.85 -13.21 -11.07
N LEU A 368 -2.92 -13.94 -11.35
CA LEU A 368 -2.90 -15.39 -11.39
C LEU A 368 -2.01 -15.92 -12.55
N ILE A 369 -2.11 -15.29 -13.71
CA ILE A 369 -1.28 -15.61 -14.87
C ILE A 369 0.17 -15.22 -14.62
N ARG A 370 0.41 -14.01 -14.08
CA ARG A 370 1.78 -13.53 -13.81
C ARG A 370 2.50 -14.46 -12.83
N LEU A 371 1.81 -14.86 -11.75
CA LEU A 371 2.36 -15.81 -10.77
C LEU A 371 2.69 -17.18 -11.40
N MET A 372 1.87 -17.65 -12.37
CA MET A 372 2.19 -18.86 -13.12
C MET A 372 3.39 -18.70 -14.05
N VAL A 373 3.57 -17.54 -14.65
CA VAL A 373 4.67 -17.27 -15.59
C VAL A 373 5.99 -17.09 -14.85
N GLU A 374 6.01 -16.18 -13.87
CA GLU A 374 7.23 -15.74 -13.18
C GLU A 374 7.53 -16.51 -11.89
N GLY A 375 6.51 -17.12 -11.27
CA GLY A 375 6.60 -17.60 -9.90
C GLY A 375 6.52 -16.48 -8.89
N GLY A 376 6.90 -16.77 -7.65
CA GLY A 376 6.91 -15.77 -6.58
C GLY A 376 7.28 -16.38 -5.23
N ASN A 377 7.42 -15.49 -4.25
CA ASN A 377 7.72 -15.88 -2.88
C ASN A 377 6.61 -15.42 -1.93
N SER A 378 6.38 -16.18 -0.87
CA SER A 378 5.61 -15.68 0.27
C SER A 378 6.42 -14.66 1.07
N PRO A 379 5.79 -13.80 1.88
CA PRO A 379 6.49 -12.88 2.76
C PRO A 379 7.41 -13.58 3.76
N ALA A 380 8.50 -12.91 4.13
CA ALA A 380 9.32 -13.24 5.28
C ALA A 380 9.10 -12.16 6.35
N THR A 381 8.32 -12.47 7.37
CA THR A 381 7.96 -11.54 8.44
C THR A 381 8.48 -12.00 9.79
N ILE A 382 8.56 -11.09 10.77
CA ILE A 382 9.08 -11.35 12.10
C ILE A 382 8.30 -12.47 12.81
N SER A 383 6.96 -12.49 12.63
CA SER A 383 6.07 -13.44 13.31
C SER A 383 5.41 -14.47 12.38
N GLY A 384 5.71 -14.41 11.08
CA GLY A 384 5.13 -15.30 10.08
C GLY A 384 5.94 -16.60 9.90
N PRO A 385 5.40 -17.52 9.08
CA PRO A 385 6.10 -18.73 8.72
C PRO A 385 7.31 -18.44 7.81
N PRO A 386 8.26 -19.38 7.68
CA PRO A 386 9.37 -19.24 6.74
C PRO A 386 8.90 -19.05 5.32
N ARG A 387 9.63 -18.21 4.56
CA ARG A 387 9.38 -17.93 3.15
C ARG A 387 9.29 -19.21 2.33
N GLN A 388 8.28 -19.29 1.50
CA GLN A 388 8.10 -20.37 0.53
C GLN A 388 8.13 -19.78 -0.89
N ALA A 389 8.68 -20.57 -1.83
CA ALA A 389 8.75 -20.18 -3.22
C ALA A 389 7.72 -20.98 -4.06
N MET A 390 6.97 -20.31 -4.91
CA MET A 390 6.24 -20.89 -6.01
C MET A 390 7.10 -20.79 -7.27
N PRO A 391 7.46 -21.87 -7.97
CA PRO A 391 8.26 -21.79 -9.18
C PRO A 391 7.49 -21.13 -10.32
N GLY A 392 8.18 -20.42 -11.21
CA GLY A 392 7.64 -19.98 -12.49
C GLY A 392 7.61 -21.10 -13.50
N PHE A 393 6.56 -21.16 -14.31
CA PHE A 393 6.36 -22.23 -15.28
C PHE A 393 6.55 -21.79 -16.74
N ALA A 394 7.07 -20.58 -16.97
CA ALA A 394 7.26 -20.02 -18.32
C ALA A 394 8.06 -20.91 -19.26
N GLN A 395 9.02 -21.68 -18.73
CA GLN A 395 9.90 -22.57 -19.50
C GLN A 395 9.44 -24.03 -19.49
N THR A 396 8.48 -24.37 -18.60
CA THR A 396 8.05 -25.77 -18.38
C THR A 396 6.71 -26.07 -19.05
N LEU A 397 5.79 -25.10 -19.07
CA LEU A 397 4.44 -25.24 -19.59
C LEU A 397 4.21 -24.32 -20.79
N THR A 398 3.54 -24.83 -21.81
CA THR A 398 3.05 -24.00 -22.91
C THR A 398 1.90 -23.09 -22.45
N ASN A 399 1.63 -22.00 -23.19
CA ASN A 399 0.50 -21.13 -22.90
C ASN A 399 -0.83 -21.89 -22.85
N ALA A 400 -1.02 -22.86 -23.71
CA ALA A 400 -2.21 -23.73 -23.70
C ALA A 400 -2.30 -24.59 -22.43
N GLN A 401 -1.19 -25.15 -21.96
CA GLN A 401 -1.17 -25.95 -20.73
C GLN A 401 -1.44 -25.08 -19.50
N MET A 402 -0.84 -23.85 -19.42
CA MET A 402 -1.13 -22.90 -18.36
C MET A 402 -2.62 -22.50 -18.35
N ALA A 403 -3.16 -22.17 -19.51
CA ALA A 403 -4.59 -21.82 -19.63
C ALA A 403 -5.50 -22.96 -19.19
N ASN A 404 -5.18 -24.21 -19.60
CA ASN A 404 -5.97 -25.40 -19.22
C ASN A 404 -5.93 -25.64 -17.68
N VAL A 405 -4.75 -25.58 -17.06
CA VAL A 405 -4.64 -25.80 -15.60
C VAL A 405 -5.30 -24.68 -14.80
N LEU A 406 -5.16 -23.42 -15.19
CA LEU A 406 -5.82 -22.30 -14.53
C LEU A 406 -7.34 -22.37 -14.67
N SER A 407 -7.85 -22.69 -15.86
CA SER A 407 -9.28 -22.90 -16.10
C SER A 407 -9.82 -24.06 -15.25
N TRP A 408 -9.07 -25.16 -15.17
CA TRP A 408 -9.46 -26.30 -14.35
C TRP A 408 -9.51 -25.96 -12.86
N ILE A 409 -8.48 -25.25 -12.32
CA ILE A 409 -8.45 -24.76 -10.91
C ILE A 409 -9.66 -23.86 -10.63
N ARG A 410 -9.98 -22.96 -11.56
CA ARG A 410 -11.06 -21.98 -11.43
C ARG A 410 -12.48 -22.58 -11.52
N ALA A 411 -12.58 -23.83 -11.96
CA ALA A 411 -13.83 -24.60 -12.03
C ALA A 411 -13.85 -25.85 -11.11
N SER A 412 -12.83 -26.00 -10.23
CA SER A 412 -12.70 -27.14 -9.33
C SER A 412 -13.04 -26.82 -7.90
N TRP A 413 -13.37 -27.83 -7.12
CA TRP A 413 -13.57 -27.81 -5.65
C TRP A 413 -14.63 -26.79 -5.19
N GLY A 414 -15.59 -26.47 -6.04
CA GLY A 414 -16.62 -25.47 -5.77
C GLY A 414 -16.28 -24.05 -6.21
N ASN A 415 -15.12 -23.83 -6.81
CA ASN A 415 -14.85 -22.61 -7.53
C ASN A 415 -15.72 -22.53 -8.79
N ASP A 416 -16.29 -21.36 -9.06
CA ASP A 416 -17.01 -21.05 -10.31
C ASP A 416 -16.55 -19.68 -10.80
N ALA A 417 -15.65 -19.70 -11.79
CA ALA A 417 -15.08 -18.49 -12.35
C ALA A 417 -14.73 -18.67 -13.83
N ARG A 418 -14.69 -17.58 -14.57
CA ARG A 418 -14.41 -17.54 -16.01
C ARG A 418 -13.10 -18.28 -16.35
N PRO A 419 -13.10 -19.12 -17.40
CA PRO A 419 -11.88 -19.80 -17.85
C PRO A 419 -10.82 -18.80 -18.33
N VAL A 420 -9.55 -19.22 -18.29
CA VAL A 420 -8.39 -18.52 -18.83
C VAL A 420 -8.08 -19.08 -20.22
N THR A 421 -7.78 -18.21 -21.17
CA THR A 421 -7.41 -18.60 -22.54
C THR A 421 -5.90 -18.55 -22.76
N ALA A 422 -5.40 -19.28 -23.77
CA ALA A 422 -4.00 -19.19 -24.17
C ALA A 422 -3.62 -17.78 -24.64
N ASN A 423 -4.57 -17.03 -25.18
CA ASN A 423 -4.36 -15.64 -25.59
C ASN A 423 -4.22 -14.70 -24.38
N ASP A 424 -4.95 -14.93 -23.28
CA ASP A 424 -4.76 -14.18 -22.02
C ASP A 424 -3.31 -14.35 -21.51
N ILE A 425 -2.79 -15.60 -21.53
CA ILE A 425 -1.41 -15.90 -21.15
C ILE A 425 -0.41 -15.18 -22.07
N GLN A 426 -0.58 -15.31 -23.39
CA GLN A 426 0.30 -14.70 -24.38
C GLN A 426 0.35 -13.16 -24.21
N SER A 427 -0.83 -12.54 -24.12
CA SER A 427 -0.96 -11.09 -24.01
C SER A 427 -0.29 -10.53 -22.76
N LEU A 428 -0.35 -11.26 -21.63
CA LEU A 428 0.33 -10.82 -20.41
C LEU A 428 1.85 -11.02 -20.49
N ARG A 429 2.32 -12.16 -21.02
CA ARG A 429 3.76 -12.41 -21.22
C ARG A 429 4.42 -11.30 -22.04
N GLU A 430 3.75 -10.83 -23.09
CA GLU A 430 4.25 -9.71 -23.91
C GLU A 430 4.33 -8.38 -23.15
N LYS A 431 3.47 -8.18 -22.15
CA LYS A 431 3.47 -6.97 -21.30
C LYS A 431 4.54 -6.98 -20.24
N ILE A 432 4.79 -8.11 -19.58
CA ILE A 432 5.76 -8.22 -18.47
C ILE A 432 7.20 -8.36 -18.94
N HIS A 433 7.44 -8.65 -20.23
CA HIS A 433 8.79 -8.74 -20.81
C HIS A 433 9.18 -7.52 -21.64
N LYS A 434 8.36 -6.47 -21.64
CA LYS A 434 8.67 -5.14 -22.21
C LYS A 434 9.24 -4.20 -21.15
#